data_3506251ac39611fab86036cd69c9e233
#
_entry.id   3506251ac39611fab86036cd69c9e233
#
_cell.length_a   1.000
_cell.length_b   1.000
_cell.length_c   1.000
_cell.angle_alpha   90.00
_cell.angle_beta   90.00
_cell.angle_gamma   90.00
#
_symmetry.space_group_name_H-M   'P 1'
#
loop_
_entity.id
_entity.type
_entity.pdbx_description
1 polymer ?
#
loop_
_entity_poly.entity_id
_entity_poly.type
_entity_poly.pdbx_seq_one_letter_code
_entity_poly.pdbx_strand_id
1 'polypeptide(L)'
;MNKVLGIALAGAALYGLVRILRMQNVSDLTTLSLVNPRVHQVTLAGLFLRTEVAVNNTSQDSVKVTKPVVTLTSKGKFLTQSVAENKTIEILPLSVTQIDTNEIVLNWSVLTSLVSNLLQRIPAVVASFKKGNSRNLLTQLGVPLEMYFTTYVNGLFYQSPPTKILG
;
A
#
# COMPACT_ATOMS: atom_id res chain seq x y z
N MET A 1 39.09 -1.30 36.70
CA MET A 1 37.67 -0.96 36.40
C MET A 1 37.27 -1.04 34.91
N ASN A 2 38.20 -1.20 33.95
CA ASN A 2 37.87 -1.09 32.50
C ASN A 2 37.49 -2.39 31.79
N LYS A 3 37.70 -3.58 32.37
CA LYS A 3 37.39 -4.88 31.73
C LYS A 3 35.90 -5.22 31.73
N VAL A 4 35.18 -4.85 32.80
CA VAL A 4 33.72 -5.13 32.90
C VAL A 4 32.92 -4.25 31.96
N LEU A 5 33.35 -2.99 31.75
CA LEU A 5 32.72 -2.06 30.83
C LEU A 5 32.87 -2.53 29.37
N GLY A 6 34.03 -3.08 29.00
CA GLY A 6 34.28 -3.63 27.65
C GLY A 6 33.44 -4.85 27.33
N ILE A 7 33.20 -5.74 28.29
CA ILE A 7 32.37 -6.93 28.12
C ILE A 7 30.88 -6.55 27.97
N ALA A 8 30.41 -5.57 28.75
CA ALA A 8 29.02 -5.08 28.63
C ALA A 8 28.75 -4.41 27.29
N LEU A 9 29.68 -3.61 26.77
CA LEU A 9 29.58 -2.97 25.44
C LEU A 9 29.65 -3.99 24.32
N ALA A 10 30.51 -4.99 24.39
CA ALA A 10 30.58 -6.06 23.40
C ALA A 10 29.29 -6.92 23.37
N GLY A 11 28.74 -7.24 24.55
CA GLY A 11 27.47 -7.96 24.67
C GLY A 11 26.29 -7.19 24.10
N ALA A 12 26.21 -5.89 24.34
CA ALA A 12 25.16 -5.03 23.81
C ALA A 12 25.25 -4.89 22.26
N ALA A 13 26.47 -4.77 21.73
CA ALA A 13 26.70 -4.71 20.28
C ALA A 13 26.34 -6.04 19.58
N LEU A 14 26.74 -7.18 20.15
CA LEU A 14 26.36 -8.50 19.64
C LEU A 14 24.87 -8.73 19.70
N TYR A 15 24.20 -8.38 20.80
CA TYR A 15 22.74 -8.48 20.92
C TYR A 15 22.02 -7.62 19.89
N GLY A 16 22.49 -6.37 19.68
CA GLY A 16 21.95 -5.48 18.66
C GLY A 16 22.10 -6.05 17.25
N LEU A 17 23.26 -6.62 16.94
CA LEU A 17 23.55 -7.21 15.63
C LEU A 17 22.71 -8.46 15.37
N VAL A 18 22.58 -9.36 16.34
CA VAL A 18 21.70 -10.54 16.24
C VAL A 18 20.24 -10.12 16.07
N ARG A 19 19.80 -9.09 16.79
CA ARG A 19 18.43 -8.56 16.64
C ARG A 19 18.18 -7.98 15.25
N ILE A 20 19.12 -7.22 14.69
CA ILE A 20 19.03 -6.67 13.33
C ILE A 20 18.98 -7.79 12.31
N LEU A 21 19.86 -8.78 12.38
CA LEU A 21 19.90 -9.93 11.48
C LEU A 21 18.59 -10.74 11.57
N ARG A 22 18.04 -10.95 12.75
CA ARG A 22 16.75 -11.62 12.95
C ARG A 22 15.60 -10.81 12.34
N MET A 23 15.59 -9.49 12.50
CA MET A 23 14.57 -8.63 11.88
C MET A 23 14.65 -8.65 10.35
N GLN A 24 15.86 -8.69 9.77
CA GLN A 24 16.04 -8.83 8.32
C GLN A 24 15.53 -10.17 7.82
N ASN A 25 15.92 -11.28 8.44
CA ASN A 25 15.44 -12.62 8.06
C ASN A 25 13.92 -12.74 8.11
N VAL A 26 13.29 -12.20 9.15
CA VAL A 26 11.82 -12.22 9.27
C VAL A 26 11.17 -11.32 8.20
N SER A 27 11.79 -10.19 7.86
CA SER A 27 11.31 -9.34 6.78
C SER A 27 11.45 -9.99 5.41
N ASP A 28 12.51 -10.74 5.16
CA ASP A 28 12.76 -11.47 3.90
C ASP A 28 11.76 -12.63 3.73
N LEU A 29 11.28 -13.22 4.82
CA LEU A 29 10.25 -14.27 4.83
C LEU A 29 8.82 -13.71 4.81
N THR A 30 8.66 -12.39 4.73
CA THR A 30 7.36 -11.73 4.70
C THR A 30 7.11 -11.16 3.31
N THR A 31 6.09 -11.65 2.63
CA THR A 31 5.68 -11.12 1.33
C THR A 31 4.45 -10.24 1.46
N LEU A 32 4.49 -9.10 0.77
CA LEU A 32 3.38 -8.14 0.76
C LEU A 32 2.91 -7.91 -0.67
N SER A 33 1.60 -7.91 -0.88
CA SER A 33 1.00 -7.68 -2.19
C SER A 33 -0.28 -6.85 -2.09
N LEU A 34 -0.52 -6.02 -3.12
CA LEU A 34 -1.80 -5.35 -3.30
C LEU A 34 -2.84 -6.36 -3.79
N VAL A 35 -4.00 -6.36 -3.14
CA VAL A 35 -5.12 -7.24 -3.51
C VAL A 35 -6.42 -6.43 -3.58
N ASN A 36 -7.37 -6.92 -4.37
CA ASN A 36 -8.73 -6.38 -4.50
C ASN A 36 -8.82 -4.87 -4.80
N PRO A 37 -8.03 -4.31 -5.76
CA PRO A 37 -8.21 -2.92 -6.14
C PRO A 37 -9.58 -2.74 -6.80
N ARG A 38 -10.40 -1.85 -6.22
CA ARG A 38 -11.78 -1.64 -6.69
C ARG A 38 -12.22 -0.19 -6.57
N VAL A 39 -13.09 0.23 -7.48
CA VAL A 39 -13.85 1.46 -7.34
C VAL A 39 -14.97 1.19 -6.36
N HIS A 40 -14.94 1.88 -5.22
CA HIS A 40 -15.93 1.74 -4.15
C HIS A 40 -17.12 2.69 -4.38
N GLN A 41 -16.83 3.92 -4.80
CA GLN A 41 -17.84 4.94 -5.03
C GLN A 41 -17.41 5.87 -6.17
N VAL A 42 -18.40 6.39 -6.89
CA VAL A 42 -18.23 7.43 -7.91
C VAL A 42 -19.19 8.57 -7.61
N THR A 43 -18.64 9.77 -7.47
CA THR A 43 -19.40 10.99 -7.20
C THR A 43 -19.08 12.07 -8.22
N LEU A 44 -19.75 13.21 -8.12
CA LEU A 44 -19.40 14.39 -8.93
C LEU A 44 -18.05 15.01 -8.54
N ALA A 45 -17.55 14.71 -7.34
CA ALA A 45 -16.24 15.18 -6.87
C ALA A 45 -15.07 14.31 -7.38
N GLY A 46 -15.30 13.00 -7.56
CA GLY A 46 -14.23 12.08 -7.95
C GLY A 46 -14.58 10.62 -7.80
N LEU A 47 -13.55 9.80 -7.92
CA LEU A 47 -13.54 8.37 -7.71
C LEU A 47 -12.99 8.05 -6.31
N PHE A 48 -13.65 7.13 -5.63
CA PHE A 48 -13.23 6.59 -4.36
C PHE A 48 -12.80 5.13 -4.58
N LEU A 49 -11.53 4.88 -4.34
CA LEU A 49 -10.90 3.59 -4.56
C LEU A 49 -10.60 2.93 -3.22
N ARG A 50 -10.72 1.62 -3.16
CA ARG A 50 -10.28 0.80 -2.03
C ARG A 50 -9.42 -0.34 -2.53
N THR A 51 -8.47 -0.73 -1.71
CA THR A 51 -7.62 -1.89 -1.91
C THR A 51 -7.23 -2.45 -0.55
N GLU A 52 -6.67 -3.62 -0.54
CA GLU A 52 -6.14 -4.28 0.66
C GLU A 52 -4.69 -4.64 0.41
N VAL A 53 -3.91 -4.76 1.47
CA VAL A 53 -2.55 -5.30 1.41
C VAL A 53 -2.56 -6.65 2.09
N ALA A 54 -2.32 -7.70 1.33
CA ALA A 54 -2.11 -9.03 1.88
C ALA A 54 -0.67 -9.13 2.38
N VAL A 55 -0.52 -9.54 3.63
CA VAL A 55 0.76 -9.81 4.27
C VAL A 55 0.82 -11.30 4.55
N ASN A 56 1.76 -11.99 3.92
CA ASN A 56 2.02 -13.40 4.15
C ASN A 56 3.30 -13.54 4.97
N ASN A 57 3.16 -13.91 6.22
CA ASN A 57 4.27 -14.17 7.13
C ASN A 57 4.57 -15.68 7.17
N THR A 58 5.62 -16.10 6.48
CA THR A 58 6.07 -17.50 6.48
C THR A 58 7.10 -17.79 7.57
N SER A 59 7.41 -16.83 8.42
CA SER A 59 8.33 -17.02 9.54
C SER A 59 7.64 -17.64 10.76
N GLN A 60 8.44 -18.16 11.69
CA GLN A 60 7.96 -18.66 12.99
C GLN A 60 7.79 -17.55 14.03
N ASP A 61 8.15 -16.32 13.71
CA ASP A 61 8.02 -15.16 14.58
C ASP A 61 6.89 -14.25 14.09
N SER A 62 6.26 -13.48 15.00
CA SER A 62 5.30 -12.45 14.61
C SER A 62 5.99 -11.27 13.92
N VAL A 63 5.29 -10.62 13.00
CA VAL A 63 5.76 -9.45 12.26
C VAL A 63 4.90 -8.25 12.60
N LYS A 64 5.52 -7.11 12.84
CA LYS A 64 4.83 -5.83 13.05
C LYS A 64 4.86 -5.03 11.77
N VAL A 65 3.66 -4.72 11.24
CA VAL A 65 3.49 -3.94 10.02
C VAL A 65 2.77 -2.64 10.36
N THR A 66 3.34 -1.51 9.97
CA THR A 66 2.61 -0.23 10.04
C THR A 66 1.54 -0.22 8.96
N LYS A 67 0.35 0.32 9.24
CA LYS A 67 -0.74 0.39 8.25
C LYS A 67 -0.22 0.96 6.93
N PRO A 68 -0.35 0.22 5.80
CA PRO A 68 0.22 0.65 4.53
C PRO A 68 -0.43 1.94 4.00
N VAL A 69 0.38 2.79 3.38
CA VAL A 69 -0.08 3.95 2.61
C VAL A 69 -0.02 3.60 1.13
N VAL A 70 -1.16 3.61 0.46
CA VAL A 70 -1.25 3.30 -0.96
C VAL A 70 -1.19 4.59 -1.77
N THR A 71 -0.31 4.61 -2.74
CA THR A 71 -0.11 5.73 -3.69
C THR A 71 -0.62 5.35 -5.06
N LEU A 72 -1.37 6.23 -5.68
CA LEU A 72 -1.87 6.12 -7.04
C LEU A 72 -1.05 7.00 -7.96
N THR A 73 -0.61 6.43 -9.08
CA THR A 73 0.17 7.12 -10.11
C THR A 73 -0.40 6.88 -11.50
N SER A 74 -0.01 7.72 -12.45
CA SER A 74 -0.24 7.51 -13.88
C SER A 74 1.04 7.84 -14.64
N LYS A 75 1.58 6.87 -15.39
CA LYS A 75 2.86 7.02 -16.13
C LYS A 75 3.98 7.57 -15.23
N GLY A 76 4.08 7.09 -13.99
CA GLY A 76 5.04 7.53 -12.98
C GLY A 76 4.74 8.87 -12.31
N LYS A 77 3.68 9.60 -12.72
CA LYS A 77 3.29 10.86 -12.10
C LYS A 77 2.36 10.59 -10.91
N PHE A 78 2.66 11.19 -9.76
CA PHE A 78 1.82 11.13 -8.57
C PHE A 78 0.44 11.74 -8.84
N LEU A 79 -0.62 11.08 -8.41
CA LEU A 79 -2.00 11.55 -8.48
C LEU A 79 -2.59 11.84 -7.11
N THR A 80 -2.56 10.84 -6.25
CA THR A 80 -3.10 10.90 -4.89
C THR A 80 -2.58 9.73 -4.07
N GLN A 81 -2.83 9.75 -2.77
CA GLN A 81 -2.52 8.64 -1.87
C GLN A 81 -3.60 8.49 -0.79
N SER A 82 -3.66 7.32 -0.16
CA SER A 82 -4.49 7.10 1.02
C SER A 82 -3.95 7.88 2.22
N VAL A 83 -4.82 8.17 3.17
CA VAL A 83 -4.42 8.85 4.42
C VAL A 83 -3.50 7.94 5.22
N ALA A 84 -2.36 8.49 5.64
CA ALA A 84 -1.42 7.79 6.51
C ALA A 84 -1.98 7.67 7.93
N GLU A 85 -1.92 6.47 8.50
CA GLU A 85 -2.22 6.22 9.91
C GLU A 85 -1.03 5.55 10.58
N ASN A 86 -0.61 6.08 11.71
CA ASN A 86 0.45 5.46 12.52
C ASN A 86 -0.15 4.33 13.39
N LYS A 87 -0.66 3.29 12.72
CA LYS A 87 -1.23 2.10 13.35
C LYS A 87 -0.36 0.90 13.05
N THR A 88 0.14 0.26 14.09
CA THR A 88 0.89 -1.00 13.98
C THR A 88 -0.06 -2.18 14.08
N ILE A 89 0.08 -3.12 13.17
CA ILE A 89 -0.69 -4.36 13.06
C ILE A 89 0.28 -5.51 13.26
N GLU A 90 -0.03 -6.41 14.17
CA GLU A 90 0.75 -7.61 14.41
C GLU A 90 0.22 -8.75 13.53
N ILE A 91 1.11 -9.34 12.75
CA ILE A 91 0.84 -10.49 11.88
C ILE A 91 1.41 -11.73 12.57
N LEU A 92 0.56 -12.69 12.83
CA LEU A 92 0.95 -13.92 13.52
C LEU A 92 1.92 -14.76 12.69
N PRO A 93 2.72 -15.63 13.33
CA PRO A 93 3.56 -16.60 12.62
C PRO A 93 2.76 -17.46 11.66
N LEU A 94 3.35 -17.84 10.53
CA LEU A 94 2.80 -18.77 9.54
C LEU A 94 1.36 -18.43 9.11
N SER A 95 1.06 -17.11 9.00
CA SER A 95 -0.29 -16.62 8.70
C SER A 95 -0.33 -15.66 7.53
N VAL A 96 -1.51 -15.58 6.91
CA VAL A 96 -1.84 -14.56 5.91
C VAL A 96 -2.88 -13.61 6.50
N THR A 97 -2.59 -12.33 6.49
CA THR A 97 -3.49 -11.28 6.99
C THR A 97 -3.74 -10.26 5.89
N GLN A 98 -5.00 -9.92 5.68
CA GLN A 98 -5.38 -8.81 4.79
C GLN A 98 -5.58 -7.55 5.62
N ILE A 99 -4.85 -6.51 5.26
CA ILE A 99 -4.93 -5.19 5.90
C ILE A 99 -5.74 -4.28 5.00
N ASP A 100 -6.90 -3.82 5.51
CA ASP A 100 -7.68 -2.78 4.84
C ASP A 100 -6.87 -1.48 4.80
N THR A 101 -6.78 -0.92 3.61
CA THR A 101 -6.17 0.40 3.43
C THR A 101 -7.23 1.50 3.60
N ASN A 102 -6.76 2.72 3.85
CA ASN A 102 -7.64 3.87 3.83
C ASN A 102 -8.16 4.13 2.41
N GLU A 103 -9.33 4.72 2.33
CA GLU A 103 -9.93 5.12 1.07
C GLU A 103 -9.01 6.10 0.32
N ILE A 104 -8.88 5.88 -0.98
CA ILE A 104 -8.08 6.72 -1.88
C ILE A 104 -9.04 7.57 -2.69
N VAL A 105 -8.97 8.89 -2.53
CA VAL A 105 -9.83 9.83 -3.25
C VAL A 105 -9.08 10.38 -4.46
N LEU A 106 -9.59 10.11 -5.65
CA LEU A 106 -9.07 10.60 -6.91
C LEU A 106 -10.04 11.63 -7.50
N ASN A 107 -9.74 12.91 -7.28
CA ASN A 107 -10.57 14.01 -7.76
C ASN A 107 -10.58 14.10 -9.29
N TRP A 108 -11.72 14.45 -9.88
CA TRP A 108 -11.84 14.66 -11.34
C TRP A 108 -10.87 15.72 -11.86
N SER A 109 -10.61 16.76 -11.08
CA SER A 109 -9.64 17.83 -11.47
C SER A 109 -8.24 17.28 -11.74
N VAL A 110 -7.80 16.26 -10.99
CA VAL A 110 -6.51 15.60 -11.20
C VAL A 110 -6.53 14.78 -12.49
N LEU A 111 -7.61 14.07 -12.76
CA LEU A 111 -7.77 13.24 -13.97
C LEU A 111 -7.92 14.09 -15.23
N THR A 112 -8.62 15.24 -15.18
CA THR A 112 -8.81 16.12 -16.33
C THR A 112 -7.51 16.76 -16.80
N SER A 113 -6.53 16.91 -15.90
CA SER A 113 -5.17 17.34 -16.28
C SER A 113 -4.42 16.32 -17.14
N LEU A 114 -4.86 15.06 -17.14
CA LEU A 114 -4.23 13.96 -17.86
C LEU A 114 -4.92 13.63 -19.18
N VAL A 115 -6.22 13.90 -19.30
CA VAL A 115 -7.04 13.56 -20.48
C VAL A 115 -7.95 14.73 -20.83
N SER A 116 -7.71 15.31 -21.99
CA SER A 116 -8.36 16.54 -22.43
C SER A 116 -9.89 16.47 -22.60
N ASN A 117 -10.48 15.30 -22.80
CA ASN A 117 -11.93 15.17 -23.02
C ASN A 117 -12.66 14.43 -21.89
N LEU A 118 -12.02 14.31 -20.72
CA LEU A 118 -12.57 13.55 -19.62
C LEU A 118 -13.84 14.16 -19.04
N LEU A 119 -13.93 15.48 -18.96
CA LEU A 119 -15.08 16.19 -18.40
C LEU A 119 -16.40 15.79 -19.10
N GLN A 120 -16.36 15.58 -20.41
CA GLN A 120 -17.54 15.16 -21.20
C GLN A 120 -17.95 13.71 -20.89
N ARG A 121 -17.03 12.88 -20.38
CA ARG A 121 -17.26 11.47 -20.07
C ARG A 121 -17.72 11.23 -18.63
N ILE A 122 -17.50 12.18 -17.72
CA ILE A 122 -17.87 12.03 -16.30
C ILE A 122 -19.34 11.61 -16.11
N PRO A 123 -20.34 12.23 -16.77
CA PRO A 123 -21.73 11.83 -16.60
C PRO A 123 -21.99 10.38 -17.01
N ALA A 124 -21.36 9.93 -18.10
CA ALA A 124 -21.47 8.54 -18.57
C ALA A 124 -20.82 7.55 -17.60
N VAL A 125 -19.66 7.91 -17.02
CA VAL A 125 -18.97 7.10 -16.00
C VAL A 125 -19.82 6.98 -14.74
N VAL A 126 -20.41 8.06 -14.25
CA VAL A 126 -21.30 8.05 -13.09
C VAL A 126 -22.55 7.20 -13.36
N ALA A 127 -23.13 7.34 -14.54
CA ALA A 127 -24.31 6.54 -14.93
C ALA A 127 -23.98 5.05 -15.06
N SER A 128 -22.81 4.71 -15.60
CA SER A 128 -22.32 3.33 -15.74
C SER A 128 -22.13 2.67 -14.37
N PHE A 129 -21.58 3.42 -13.41
CA PHE A 129 -21.39 2.93 -12.04
C PHE A 129 -22.74 2.63 -11.35
N LYS A 130 -23.72 3.55 -11.48
CA LYS A 130 -25.06 3.36 -10.91
C LYS A 130 -25.78 2.13 -11.49
N LYS A 131 -25.43 1.70 -12.70
CA LYS A 131 -25.96 0.49 -13.35
C LYS A 131 -25.20 -0.79 -12.96
N GLY A 132 -24.25 -0.74 -12.02
CA GLY A 132 -23.48 -1.88 -11.56
C GLY A 132 -22.29 -2.29 -12.46
N ASN A 133 -21.98 -1.54 -13.51
CA ASN A 133 -20.88 -1.81 -14.44
C ASN A 133 -19.53 -1.28 -13.90
N SER A 134 -19.18 -1.63 -12.67
CA SER A 134 -17.97 -1.11 -12.02
C SER A 134 -16.65 -1.63 -12.62
N ARG A 135 -16.67 -2.84 -13.25
CA ARG A 135 -15.45 -3.50 -13.74
C ARG A 135 -14.75 -2.77 -14.88
N ASN A 136 -15.50 -2.05 -15.72
CA ASN A 136 -14.97 -1.38 -16.91
C ASN A 136 -14.83 0.14 -16.76
N LEU A 137 -15.16 0.68 -15.58
CA LEU A 137 -15.13 2.14 -15.35
C LEU A 137 -13.77 2.74 -15.59
N LEU A 138 -12.78 2.11 -15.03
CA LEU A 138 -11.43 2.60 -15.09
C LEU A 138 -10.87 2.48 -16.53
N THR A 139 -11.21 1.42 -17.26
CA THR A 139 -10.86 1.27 -18.69
C THR A 139 -11.52 2.36 -19.55
N GLN A 140 -12.76 2.75 -19.23
CA GLN A 140 -13.47 3.84 -19.91
C GLN A 140 -12.83 5.21 -19.70
N LEU A 141 -12.10 5.40 -18.61
CA LEU A 141 -11.35 6.64 -18.35
C LEU A 141 -10.18 6.82 -19.31
N GLY A 142 -9.63 5.73 -19.86
CA GLY A 142 -8.49 5.77 -20.77
C GLY A 142 -7.20 6.30 -20.14
N VAL A 143 -7.11 6.28 -18.81
CA VAL A 143 -5.94 6.70 -18.05
C VAL A 143 -5.26 5.46 -17.48
N PRO A 144 -4.01 5.17 -17.83
CA PRO A 144 -3.27 4.07 -17.22
C PRO A 144 -3.01 4.43 -15.75
N LEU A 145 -3.56 3.62 -14.85
CA LEU A 145 -3.38 3.81 -13.41
C LEU A 145 -2.51 2.71 -12.84
N GLU A 146 -1.59 3.09 -11.97
CA GLU A 146 -0.69 2.21 -11.25
C GLU A 146 -0.80 2.50 -9.77
N MET A 147 -0.74 1.46 -8.95
CA MET A 147 -0.69 1.57 -7.50
C MET A 147 0.57 0.93 -6.96
N TYR A 148 1.13 1.55 -5.93
CA TYR A 148 2.11 0.93 -5.05
C TYR A 148 1.79 1.34 -3.62
N PHE A 149 2.37 0.64 -2.66
CA PHE A 149 2.23 1.03 -1.26
C PHE A 149 3.58 1.10 -0.57
N THR A 150 3.62 1.89 0.49
CA THR A 150 4.75 2.00 1.40
C THR A 150 4.30 1.63 2.81
N THR A 151 5.17 0.98 3.56
CA THR A 151 4.93 0.59 4.95
C THR A 151 6.25 0.39 5.68
N TYR A 152 6.18 0.10 6.98
CA TYR A 152 7.32 -0.37 7.76
C TYR A 152 7.03 -1.79 8.26
N VAL A 153 7.96 -2.70 8.02
CA VAL A 153 7.93 -4.09 8.49
C VAL A 153 8.99 -4.25 9.56
N ASN A 154 8.62 -4.49 10.80
CA ASN A 154 9.52 -4.51 11.95
C ASN A 154 10.42 -3.25 12.06
N GLY A 155 9.91 -2.08 11.62
CA GLY A 155 10.66 -0.83 11.59
C GLY A 155 11.53 -0.62 10.35
N LEU A 156 11.61 -1.58 9.44
CA LEU A 156 12.31 -1.45 8.16
C LEU A 156 11.34 -0.92 7.10
N PHE A 157 11.76 0.11 6.37
CA PHE A 157 10.97 0.68 5.28
C PHE A 157 10.81 -0.32 4.13
N TYR A 158 9.59 -0.47 3.63
CA TYR A 158 9.26 -1.28 2.48
C TYR A 158 8.42 -0.48 1.49
N GLN A 159 8.73 -0.61 0.21
CA GLN A 159 7.94 -0.09 -0.90
C GLN A 159 7.69 -1.22 -1.90
N SER A 160 6.42 -1.42 -2.26
CA SER A 160 6.07 -2.41 -3.28
C SER A 160 6.43 -1.91 -4.68
N PRO A 161 6.66 -2.83 -5.64
CA PRO A 161 6.68 -2.45 -7.04
C PRO A 161 5.31 -1.89 -7.48
N PRO A 162 5.29 -0.99 -8.48
CA PRO A 162 4.02 -0.50 -9.04
C PRO A 162 3.24 -1.65 -9.70
N THR A 163 1.96 -1.73 -9.38
CA THR A 163 1.02 -2.70 -9.97
C THR A 163 0.04 -1.94 -10.85
N LYS A 164 -0.09 -2.32 -12.10
CA LYS A 164 -1.10 -1.76 -13.01
C LYS A 164 -2.48 -2.21 -12.57
N ILE A 165 -3.37 -1.25 -12.36
CA ILE A 165 -4.78 -1.50 -12.06
C ILE A 165 -5.66 -1.29 -13.29
N LEU A 166 -5.04 -0.74 -14.34
CA LEU A 166 -5.63 -0.51 -15.65
C LEU A 166 -4.52 -0.46 -16.71
N GLY A 167 -4.68 -1.17 -17.75
CA GLY A 167 -3.83 -1.14 -18.93
C GLY A 167 -4.53 -1.69 -20.14
#